data_4cc3a4a666bf082b15aeb134609b8a78
#
_entry.id   4cc3a4a666bf082b15aeb134609b8a78
#
_cell.length_a   1.000
_cell.length_b   1.000
_cell.length_c   1.000
_cell.angle_alpha   90.00
_cell.angle_beta   90.00
_cell.angle_gamma   90.00
#
_symmetry.space_group_name_H-M   'P 1'
#
loop_
_entity.id
_entity.type
_entity.pdbx_description
1 polymer ?
#
loop_
_entity_poly.entity_id
_entity_poly.type
_entity_poly.pdbx_seq_one_letter_code
_entity_poly.pdbx_strand_id
1 'polypeptide(L)'
;MTMKRLVSYITVIFTILYLASCTDRQASIYEGELRRIDQALVRSEEYVRIKQQKISTIENMLHSRGVTPLQQYHIYGQLYREYQPFQFDKAKEVLENQLDIASAIGGDSLRLSVMLDKAMLLTTAGFYLEADDVFAQIDTSALGLDQMIEWYSARQKFLHDYQEYVTTSSFDVPDASKITHYQDRILAITSETLPLNRHIRILRMIEDEDFEKAYSENLLFIESLDKDSRDYAVKTYWQGFICQNLGRRGEIVKWWTESA
;
A
#
# COMPACT_ATOMS: atom_id res chain seq x y z
N MET A 1 -6.12 -56.19 -35.48
CA MET A 1 -6.09 -55.20 -34.36
C MET A 1 -7.53 -54.93 -33.98
N THR A 2 -7.93 -55.25 -32.74
CA THR A 2 -9.35 -55.24 -32.33
C THR A 2 -9.82 -53.80 -32.14
N MET A 3 -11.01 -53.46 -32.59
CA MET A 3 -11.64 -52.15 -32.53
C MET A 3 -11.53 -51.46 -31.14
N LYS A 4 -11.54 -52.28 -30.07
CA LYS A 4 -11.33 -51.81 -28.71
C LYS A 4 -9.93 -51.20 -28.47
N ARG A 5 -8.87 -51.74 -29.08
CA ARG A 5 -7.52 -51.15 -28.98
C ARG A 5 -7.38 -49.84 -29.74
N LEU A 6 -8.04 -49.72 -30.89
CA LEU A 6 -8.04 -48.50 -31.68
C LEU A 6 -8.73 -47.35 -30.94
N VAL A 7 -9.89 -47.61 -30.31
CA VAL A 7 -10.61 -46.61 -29.48
C VAL A 7 -9.78 -46.17 -28.28
N SER A 8 -9.07 -47.11 -27.62
CA SER A 8 -8.20 -46.79 -26.51
C SER A 8 -7.02 -45.89 -26.91
N TYR A 9 -6.42 -46.13 -28.06
CA TYR A 9 -5.34 -45.26 -28.55
C TYR A 9 -5.84 -43.83 -28.92
N ILE A 10 -7.02 -43.73 -29.52
CA ILE A 10 -7.64 -42.46 -29.90
C ILE A 10 -7.96 -41.63 -28.63
N THR A 11 -8.53 -42.27 -27.58
CA THR A 11 -8.81 -41.56 -26.31
C THR A 11 -7.53 -41.13 -25.60
N VAL A 12 -6.45 -41.90 -25.61
CA VAL A 12 -5.16 -41.48 -25.03
C VAL A 12 -4.54 -40.34 -25.80
N ILE A 13 -4.60 -40.35 -27.12
CA ILE A 13 -4.10 -39.25 -27.98
C ILE A 13 -4.91 -37.97 -27.74
N PHE A 14 -6.25 -38.06 -27.64
CA PHE A 14 -7.09 -36.91 -27.34
C PHE A 14 -6.85 -36.32 -25.94
N THR A 15 -6.62 -37.17 -24.92
CA THR A 15 -6.25 -36.69 -23.56
C THR A 15 -4.88 -36.04 -23.55
N ILE A 16 -3.89 -36.56 -24.26
CA ILE A 16 -2.55 -35.94 -24.35
C ILE A 16 -2.62 -34.59 -25.08
N LEU A 17 -3.36 -34.50 -26.19
CA LEU A 17 -3.57 -33.26 -26.93
C LEU A 17 -4.34 -32.21 -26.12
N TYR A 18 -5.31 -32.65 -25.31
CA TYR A 18 -6.07 -31.75 -24.43
C TYR A 18 -5.18 -31.21 -23.29
N LEU A 19 -4.35 -32.05 -22.68
CA LEU A 19 -3.40 -31.66 -21.64
C LEU A 19 -2.30 -30.72 -22.20
N ALA A 20 -1.77 -31.01 -23.39
CA ALA A 20 -0.78 -30.15 -24.05
C ALA A 20 -1.37 -28.75 -24.40
N SER A 21 -2.60 -28.72 -24.91
CA SER A 21 -3.29 -27.47 -25.25
C SER A 21 -3.57 -26.59 -24.01
N CYS A 22 -3.84 -27.21 -22.85
CA CYS A 22 -4.03 -26.45 -21.60
C CYS A 22 -2.73 -25.86 -21.07
N THR A 23 -1.60 -26.58 -21.17
CA THR A 23 -0.29 -26.08 -20.73
C THR A 23 0.23 -24.94 -21.61
N ASP A 24 0.07 -25.02 -22.92
CA ASP A 24 0.51 -23.97 -23.86
C ASP A 24 -0.28 -22.66 -23.68
N ARG A 25 -1.58 -22.76 -23.40
CA ARG A 25 -2.42 -21.56 -23.19
C ARG A 25 -2.08 -20.85 -21.90
N GLN A 26 -1.76 -21.58 -20.85
CA GLN A 26 -1.39 -21.03 -19.56
C GLN A 26 0.02 -20.41 -19.60
N ALA A 27 0.98 -21.06 -20.26
CA ALA A 27 2.32 -20.53 -20.51
C ALA A 27 2.27 -19.22 -21.31
N SER A 28 1.43 -19.14 -22.35
CA SER A 28 1.26 -17.94 -23.16
C SER A 28 0.70 -16.73 -22.38
N ILE A 29 -0.19 -16.95 -21.41
CA ILE A 29 -0.72 -15.87 -20.55
C ILE A 29 0.41 -15.33 -19.64
N TYR A 30 1.16 -16.20 -18.98
CA TYR A 30 2.28 -15.78 -18.13
C TYR A 30 3.39 -15.08 -18.89
N GLU A 31 3.72 -15.53 -20.10
CA GLU A 31 4.70 -14.85 -20.95
C GLU A 31 4.27 -13.43 -21.34
N GLY A 32 2.97 -13.21 -21.56
CA GLY A 32 2.42 -11.89 -21.83
C GLY A 32 2.61 -10.93 -20.65
N GLU A 33 2.27 -11.39 -19.45
CA GLU A 33 2.40 -10.60 -18.22
C GLU A 33 3.86 -10.36 -17.83
N LEU A 34 4.74 -11.37 -17.96
CA LEU A 34 6.17 -11.21 -17.71
C LEU A 34 6.79 -10.17 -18.68
N ARG A 35 6.42 -10.17 -19.95
CA ARG A 35 6.86 -9.12 -20.90
C ARG A 35 6.41 -7.72 -20.48
N ARG A 36 5.23 -7.55 -19.89
CA ARG A 36 4.79 -6.25 -19.35
C ARG A 36 5.67 -5.80 -18.19
N ILE A 37 6.04 -6.70 -17.28
CA ILE A 37 6.98 -6.43 -16.20
C ILE A 37 8.36 -6.06 -16.76
N ASP A 38 8.88 -6.81 -17.71
CA ASP A 38 10.17 -6.48 -18.36
C ASP A 38 10.14 -5.10 -19.01
N GLN A 39 9.04 -4.73 -19.68
CA GLN A 39 8.87 -3.40 -20.24
C GLN A 39 8.82 -2.30 -19.18
N ALA A 40 8.18 -2.55 -18.04
CA ALA A 40 8.16 -1.63 -16.91
C ALA A 40 9.57 -1.44 -16.33
N LEU A 41 10.33 -2.54 -16.17
CA LEU A 41 11.72 -2.49 -15.71
C LEU A 41 12.63 -1.71 -16.65
N VAL A 42 12.48 -1.88 -17.97
CA VAL A 42 13.24 -1.09 -18.96
C VAL A 42 12.94 0.42 -18.85
N ARG A 43 11.70 0.78 -18.46
CA ARG A 43 11.32 2.18 -18.27
C ARG A 43 11.66 2.72 -16.88
N SER A 44 12.16 1.90 -15.98
CA SER A 44 12.40 2.31 -14.59
C SER A 44 13.32 3.53 -14.47
N GLU A 45 14.35 3.63 -15.31
CA GLU A 45 15.25 4.80 -15.34
C GLU A 45 14.53 6.08 -15.76
N GLU A 46 13.57 5.99 -16.69
CA GLU A 46 12.74 7.11 -17.10
C GLU A 46 11.85 7.58 -15.94
N TYR A 47 11.20 6.66 -15.23
CA TYR A 47 10.39 6.98 -14.06
C TYR A 47 11.21 7.63 -12.96
N VAL A 48 12.41 7.10 -12.67
CA VAL A 48 13.35 7.69 -11.70
C VAL A 48 13.72 9.11 -12.12
N ARG A 49 14.04 9.34 -13.39
CA ARG A 49 14.38 10.67 -13.91
C ARG A 49 13.22 11.67 -13.76
N ILE A 50 11.99 11.26 -14.11
CA ILE A 50 10.79 12.09 -13.94
C ILE A 50 10.58 12.44 -12.47
N LYS A 51 10.73 11.45 -11.58
CA LYS A 51 10.60 11.60 -10.13
C LYS A 51 11.62 12.59 -9.59
N GLN A 52 12.89 12.43 -9.95
CA GLN A 52 13.96 13.35 -9.55
C GLN A 52 13.74 14.79 -10.06
N GLN A 53 13.25 14.92 -11.29
CA GLN A 53 12.92 16.23 -11.85
C GLN A 53 11.79 16.93 -11.10
N LYS A 54 10.75 16.18 -10.68
CA LYS A 54 9.67 16.68 -9.83
C LYS A 54 10.20 17.13 -8.46
N ILE A 55 11.02 16.31 -7.82
CA ILE A 55 11.67 16.61 -6.54
C ILE A 55 12.49 17.88 -6.65
N SER A 56 13.39 17.99 -7.64
CA SER A 56 14.23 19.17 -7.84
C SER A 56 13.39 20.44 -8.08
N THR A 57 12.25 20.32 -8.75
CA THR A 57 11.33 21.44 -8.93
C THR A 57 10.78 21.94 -7.59
N ILE A 58 10.39 21.01 -6.69
CA ILE A 58 9.88 21.35 -5.36
C ILE A 58 11.01 21.90 -4.46
N GLU A 59 12.21 21.33 -4.50
CA GLU A 59 13.39 21.82 -3.76
C GLU A 59 13.72 23.26 -4.14
N ASN A 60 13.67 23.60 -5.42
CA ASN A 60 13.91 24.95 -5.91
C ASN A 60 12.91 25.97 -5.35
N MET A 61 11.70 25.56 -4.95
CA MET A 61 10.74 26.45 -4.29
C MET A 61 11.23 26.93 -2.93
N LEU A 62 12.01 26.11 -2.19
CA LEU A 62 12.59 26.51 -0.89
C LEU A 62 13.58 27.68 -1.03
N HIS A 63 14.24 27.79 -2.17
CA HIS A 63 15.24 28.84 -2.45
C HIS A 63 14.65 30.09 -3.09
N SER A 64 13.33 30.13 -3.29
CA SER A 64 12.64 31.30 -3.88
C SER A 64 12.65 32.49 -2.91
N ARG A 65 12.76 33.74 -3.45
CA ARG A 65 12.76 34.94 -2.61
C ARG A 65 11.42 35.09 -1.89
N GLY A 66 11.48 35.39 -0.58
CA GLY A 66 10.29 35.72 0.21
C GLY A 66 9.46 34.52 0.67
N VAL A 67 9.98 33.28 0.62
CA VAL A 67 9.31 32.11 1.16
C VAL A 67 9.15 32.26 2.68
N THR A 68 7.92 32.23 3.15
CA THR A 68 7.60 32.32 4.59
C THR A 68 7.81 30.97 5.27
N PRO A 69 7.98 30.93 6.61
CA PRO A 69 8.09 29.66 7.35
C PRO A 69 6.92 28.70 7.10
N LEU A 70 5.69 29.20 7.02
CA LEU A 70 4.52 28.39 6.71
C LEU A 70 4.57 27.80 5.29
N GLN A 71 5.07 28.56 4.32
CA GLN A 71 5.28 28.04 2.96
C GLN A 71 6.39 27.01 2.93
N GLN A 72 7.50 27.19 3.67
CA GLN A 72 8.54 26.19 3.83
C GLN A 72 7.98 24.88 4.42
N TYR A 73 7.17 24.98 5.47
CA TYR A 73 6.47 23.83 6.06
C TYR A 73 5.69 23.03 5.01
N HIS A 74 4.91 23.70 4.16
CA HIS A 74 4.14 23.06 3.11
C HIS A 74 5.01 22.48 1.99
N ILE A 75 6.11 23.13 1.64
CA ILE A 75 7.06 22.62 0.63
C ILE A 75 7.75 21.35 1.15
N TYR A 76 8.18 21.33 2.41
CA TYR A 76 8.73 20.11 3.02
C TYR A 76 7.70 18.99 3.07
N GLY A 77 6.44 19.26 3.36
CA GLY A 77 5.38 18.26 3.28
C GLY A 77 5.15 17.72 1.85
N GLN A 78 5.38 18.53 0.81
CA GLN A 78 5.38 18.05 -0.58
C GLN A 78 6.60 17.16 -0.86
N LEU A 79 7.79 17.57 -0.43
CA LEU A 79 9.02 16.77 -0.56
C LEU A 79 8.92 15.43 0.15
N TYR A 80 8.34 15.42 1.37
CA TYR A 80 8.09 14.18 2.10
C TYR A 80 7.26 13.19 1.29
N ARG A 81 6.14 13.62 0.71
CA ARG A 81 5.29 12.76 -0.13
C ARG A 81 6.01 12.21 -1.36
N GLU A 82 6.98 12.96 -1.90
CA GLU A 82 7.79 12.50 -3.02
C GLU A 82 8.89 11.52 -2.59
N TYR A 83 9.54 11.77 -1.44
CA TYR A 83 10.63 10.92 -0.95
C TYR A 83 10.16 9.66 -0.24
N GLN A 84 9.02 9.68 0.47
CA GLN A 84 8.52 8.57 1.29
C GLN A 84 8.51 7.21 0.56
N PRO A 85 8.01 7.07 -0.69
CA PRO A 85 8.03 5.80 -1.40
C PRO A 85 9.34 5.51 -2.12
N PHE A 86 10.31 6.42 -2.07
CA PHE A 86 11.48 6.39 -2.96
C PHE A 86 12.82 6.39 -2.22
N GLN A 87 12.99 7.25 -1.20
CA GLN A 87 14.24 7.40 -0.46
C GLN A 87 13.95 7.68 1.03
N PHE A 88 14.04 6.63 1.85
CA PHE A 88 13.75 6.72 3.29
C PHE A 88 14.56 7.79 4.03
N ASP A 89 15.89 7.82 3.83
CA ASP A 89 16.75 8.78 4.53
C ASP A 89 16.41 10.22 4.19
N LYS A 90 16.07 10.49 2.92
CA LYS A 90 15.62 11.81 2.49
C LYS A 90 14.25 12.18 3.03
N ALA A 91 13.32 11.21 3.06
CA ALA A 91 12.01 11.43 3.68
C ALA A 91 12.15 11.78 5.16
N LYS A 92 13.04 11.09 5.89
CA LYS A 92 13.33 11.35 7.30
C LYS A 92 13.94 12.74 7.52
N GLU A 93 14.98 13.10 6.73
CA GLU A 93 15.62 14.42 6.77
C GLU A 93 14.60 15.57 6.55
N VAL A 94 13.72 15.39 5.58
CA VAL A 94 12.67 16.36 5.24
C VAL A 94 11.66 16.53 6.38
N LEU A 95 11.26 15.43 7.05
CA LEU A 95 10.37 15.50 8.21
C LEU A 95 11.03 16.18 9.40
N GLU A 96 12.33 15.99 9.63
CA GLU A 96 13.08 16.68 10.69
C GLU A 96 13.10 18.18 10.43
N ASN A 97 13.41 18.62 9.21
CA ASN A 97 13.34 20.04 8.83
C ASN A 97 11.92 20.62 8.97
N GLN A 98 10.90 19.86 8.58
CA GLN A 98 9.50 20.27 8.72
C GLN A 98 9.08 20.42 10.18
N LEU A 99 9.57 19.52 11.07
CA LEU A 99 9.31 19.56 12.50
C LEU A 99 9.94 20.79 13.16
N ASP A 100 11.18 21.14 12.79
CA ASP A 100 11.87 22.32 13.27
C ASP A 100 11.10 23.59 12.90
N ILE A 101 10.63 23.68 11.67
CA ILE A 101 9.82 24.82 11.21
C ILE A 101 8.47 24.88 11.93
N ALA A 102 7.77 23.74 12.08
CA ALA A 102 6.51 23.67 12.82
C ALA A 102 6.69 24.17 14.26
N SER A 103 7.80 23.80 14.91
CA SER A 103 8.15 24.23 16.26
C SER A 103 8.47 25.74 16.32
N ALA A 104 9.16 26.28 15.33
CA ALA A 104 9.47 27.70 15.24
C ALA A 104 8.23 28.58 14.97
N ILE A 105 7.25 28.08 14.23
CA ILE A 105 5.96 28.75 14.00
C ILE A 105 5.12 28.76 15.28
N GLY A 106 5.33 27.77 16.20
CA GLY A 106 4.56 27.64 17.43
C GLY A 106 3.19 26.99 17.22
N GLY A 107 3.05 26.17 16.19
CA GLY A 107 1.80 25.47 15.84
C GLY A 107 1.79 24.03 16.33
N ASP A 108 1.18 23.74 17.51
CA ASP A 108 1.06 22.36 18.03
C ASP A 108 0.41 21.43 17.01
N SER A 109 -0.62 21.86 16.31
CA SER A 109 -1.28 21.08 15.27
C SER A 109 -0.34 20.73 14.12
N LEU A 110 0.50 21.68 13.65
CA LEU A 110 1.49 21.40 12.60
C LEU A 110 2.53 20.39 13.05
N ARG A 111 3.01 20.53 14.27
CA ARG A 111 3.97 19.62 14.89
C ARG A 111 3.40 18.21 15.01
N LEU A 112 2.16 18.08 15.48
CA LEU A 112 1.48 16.78 15.62
C LEU A 112 1.30 16.07 14.27
N SER A 113 0.94 16.79 13.21
CA SER A 113 0.85 16.20 11.86
C SER A 113 2.20 15.66 11.38
N VAL A 114 3.31 16.38 11.60
CA VAL A 114 4.64 15.87 11.23
C VAL A 114 5.05 14.65 12.06
N MET A 115 4.67 14.61 13.34
CA MET A 115 4.93 13.45 14.20
C MET A 115 4.17 12.21 13.73
N LEU A 116 2.92 12.38 13.27
CA LEU A 116 2.14 11.29 12.67
C LEU A 116 2.78 10.77 11.38
N ASP A 117 3.20 11.66 10.50
CA ASP A 117 3.95 11.30 9.29
C ASP A 117 5.25 10.56 9.61
N LYS A 118 5.99 11.01 10.64
CA LYS A 118 7.23 10.36 11.09
C LYS A 118 6.98 8.96 11.67
N ALA A 119 5.96 8.80 12.50
CA ALA A 119 5.58 7.50 13.03
C ALA A 119 5.19 6.53 11.90
N MET A 120 4.43 7.00 10.90
CA MET A 120 4.03 6.20 9.75
C MET A 120 5.23 5.84 8.87
N LEU A 121 6.17 6.75 8.63
CA LEU A 121 7.40 6.48 7.88
C LEU A 121 8.22 5.39 8.55
N LEU A 122 8.46 5.51 9.87
CA LEU A 122 9.21 4.54 10.67
C LEU A 122 8.51 3.17 10.69
N THR A 123 7.19 3.14 10.86
CA THR A 123 6.39 1.91 10.78
C THR A 123 6.58 1.21 9.46
N THR A 124 6.44 1.94 8.34
CA THR A 124 6.54 1.38 6.99
C THR A 124 7.95 0.85 6.70
N ALA A 125 8.97 1.42 7.32
CA ALA A 125 10.36 1.00 7.19
C ALA A 125 10.77 -0.11 8.18
N GLY A 126 9.86 -0.55 9.08
CA GLY A 126 10.13 -1.60 10.06
C GLY A 126 10.87 -1.13 11.32
N PHE A 127 11.01 0.18 11.53
CA PHE A 127 11.61 0.77 12.74
C PHE A 127 10.55 0.89 13.85
N TYR A 128 10.06 -0.26 14.33
CA TYR A 128 8.88 -0.32 15.22
C TYR A 128 9.14 0.30 16.60
N LEU A 129 10.34 0.15 17.16
CA LEU A 129 10.67 0.75 18.46
C LEU A 129 10.65 2.27 18.39
N GLU A 130 11.32 2.83 17.37
CA GLU A 130 11.36 4.27 17.14
C GLU A 130 9.97 4.83 16.77
N ALA A 131 9.16 4.05 16.04
CA ALA A 131 7.79 4.44 15.74
C ALA A 131 6.93 4.52 17.00
N ASP A 132 7.04 3.54 17.92
CA ASP A 132 6.29 3.53 19.18
C ASP A 132 6.72 4.68 20.09
N ASP A 133 8.01 5.00 20.15
CA ASP A 133 8.54 6.17 20.86
C ASP A 133 7.95 7.49 20.33
N VAL A 134 7.77 7.61 19.01
CA VAL A 134 7.11 8.79 18.42
C VAL A 134 5.63 8.82 18.78
N PHE A 135 4.93 7.70 18.71
CA PHE A 135 3.51 7.62 19.10
C PHE A 135 3.29 7.99 20.57
N ALA A 136 4.20 7.58 21.47
CA ALA A 136 4.12 7.88 22.90
C ALA A 136 4.23 9.39 23.20
N GLN A 137 4.84 10.18 22.31
CA GLN A 137 4.97 11.63 22.44
C GLN A 137 3.77 12.43 21.92
N ILE A 138 2.81 11.76 21.26
CA ILE A 138 1.62 12.42 20.70
C ILE A 138 0.54 12.51 21.79
N ASP A 139 0.22 13.74 22.19
CA ASP A 139 -0.94 14.00 23.04
C ASP A 139 -2.22 13.90 22.22
N THR A 140 -2.93 12.78 22.33
CA THR A 140 -4.17 12.53 21.58
C THR A 140 -5.31 13.48 21.97
N SER A 141 -5.25 14.12 23.14
CA SER A 141 -6.26 15.09 23.55
C SER A 141 -6.18 16.42 22.78
N ALA A 142 -5.03 16.70 22.19
CA ALA A 142 -4.77 17.90 21.38
C ALA A 142 -5.07 17.71 19.88
N LEU A 143 -5.42 16.46 19.44
CA LEU A 143 -5.68 16.16 18.04
C LEU A 143 -7.05 16.69 17.59
N GLY A 144 -7.08 17.37 16.46
CA GLY A 144 -8.32 17.65 15.71
C GLY A 144 -8.88 16.38 15.05
N LEU A 145 -10.08 16.47 14.48
CA LEU A 145 -10.76 15.29 13.91
C LEU A 145 -9.91 14.62 12.82
N ASP A 146 -9.37 15.36 11.88
CA ASP A 146 -8.55 14.82 10.78
C ASP A 146 -7.28 14.12 11.32
N GLN A 147 -6.58 14.76 12.28
CA GLN A 147 -5.42 14.18 12.93
C GLN A 147 -5.75 12.95 13.78
N MET A 148 -6.95 12.90 14.37
CA MET A 148 -7.41 11.71 15.07
C MET A 148 -7.64 10.54 14.12
N ILE A 149 -8.19 10.79 12.93
CA ILE A 149 -8.34 9.78 11.87
C ILE A 149 -6.96 9.27 11.43
N GLU A 150 -6.01 10.18 11.19
CA GLU A 150 -4.63 9.84 10.84
C GLU A 150 -3.95 9.03 11.95
N TRP A 151 -4.13 9.41 13.22
CA TRP A 151 -3.57 8.70 14.36
C TRP A 151 -4.12 7.26 14.49
N TYR A 152 -5.45 7.08 14.40
CA TYR A 152 -6.04 5.73 14.43
C TYR A 152 -5.54 4.88 13.25
N SER A 153 -5.44 5.48 12.07
CA SER A 153 -4.92 4.79 10.87
C SER A 153 -3.47 4.38 11.03
N ALA A 154 -2.63 5.27 11.57
CA ALA A 154 -1.22 5.01 11.83
C ALA A 154 -1.02 3.93 12.92
N ARG A 155 -1.79 3.98 14.00
CA ARG A 155 -1.75 2.97 15.09
C ARG A 155 -2.24 1.61 14.63
N GLN A 156 -3.33 1.55 13.85
CA GLN A 156 -3.83 0.31 13.27
C GLN A 156 -2.78 -0.32 12.36
N LYS A 157 -2.19 0.46 11.44
CA LYS A 157 -1.14 -0.03 10.56
C LYS A 157 0.10 -0.49 11.34
N PHE A 158 0.55 0.29 12.31
CA PHE A 158 1.68 -0.07 13.16
C PHE A 158 1.48 -1.43 13.85
N LEU A 159 0.32 -1.64 14.48
CA LEU A 159 0.04 -2.91 15.15
C LEU A 159 -0.07 -4.08 14.18
N HIS A 160 -0.67 -3.86 13.01
CA HIS A 160 -0.78 -4.88 11.97
C HIS A 160 0.60 -5.28 11.44
N ASP A 161 1.42 -4.31 11.02
CA ASP A 161 2.75 -4.58 10.47
C ASP A 161 3.67 -5.20 11.53
N TYR A 162 3.58 -4.74 12.80
CA TYR A 162 4.34 -5.32 13.91
C TYR A 162 3.90 -6.74 14.22
N GLN A 163 2.60 -7.04 14.19
CA GLN A 163 2.08 -8.40 14.37
C GLN A 163 2.61 -9.35 13.28
N GLU A 164 2.59 -8.94 12.02
CA GLU A 164 3.17 -9.72 10.91
C GLU A 164 4.68 -9.96 11.10
N TYR A 165 5.40 -8.95 11.56
CA TYR A 165 6.84 -9.06 11.86
C TYR A 165 7.12 -10.05 13.00
N VAL A 166 6.37 -10.03 14.10
CA VAL A 166 6.62 -10.87 15.28
C VAL A 166 6.07 -12.28 15.15
N THR A 167 5.05 -12.55 14.31
CA THR A 167 4.57 -13.92 14.04
C THR A 167 5.66 -14.81 13.44
N THR A 168 6.65 -14.21 12.80
CA THR A 168 7.84 -14.90 12.29
C THR A 168 8.96 -15.03 13.34
N SER A 169 8.79 -14.48 14.53
CA SER A 169 9.76 -14.44 15.63
C SER A 169 9.13 -14.95 16.94
N SER A 170 9.96 -15.23 17.95
CA SER A 170 9.51 -15.76 19.24
C SER A 170 9.09 -14.67 20.25
N PHE A 171 8.68 -13.50 19.76
CA PHE A 171 8.22 -12.40 20.61
C PHE A 171 6.72 -12.46 20.89
N ASP A 172 6.27 -11.74 21.91
CA ASP A 172 4.84 -11.61 22.23
C ASP A 172 4.10 -10.89 21.10
N VAL A 173 3.08 -11.56 20.58
CA VAL A 173 2.23 -11.02 19.51
C VAL A 173 1.34 -9.92 20.08
N PRO A 174 1.25 -8.73 19.45
CA PRO A 174 0.31 -7.69 19.87
C PRO A 174 -1.13 -8.21 19.94
N ASP A 175 -1.90 -7.68 20.89
CA ASP A 175 -3.31 -8.02 21.03
C ASP A 175 -4.11 -7.56 19.80
N ALA A 176 -4.61 -8.50 19.02
CA ALA A 176 -5.40 -8.24 17.82
C ALA A 176 -6.65 -7.39 18.10
N SER A 177 -7.19 -7.43 19.33
CA SER A 177 -8.33 -6.61 19.72
C SER A 177 -8.06 -5.11 19.62
N LYS A 178 -6.80 -4.68 19.74
CA LYS A 178 -6.39 -3.27 19.56
C LYS A 178 -6.50 -2.84 18.11
N ILE A 179 -6.15 -3.71 17.16
CA ILE A 179 -6.29 -3.43 15.72
C ILE A 179 -7.79 -3.19 15.41
N THR A 180 -8.64 -4.14 15.81
CA THR A 180 -10.10 -4.03 15.65
C THR A 180 -10.65 -2.77 16.31
N HIS A 181 -10.17 -2.42 17.53
CA HIS A 181 -10.57 -1.18 18.19
C HIS A 181 -10.28 0.07 17.36
N TYR A 182 -9.08 0.18 16.79
CA TYR A 182 -8.73 1.35 15.96
C TYR A 182 -9.52 1.38 14.65
N GLN A 183 -9.76 0.23 14.03
CA GLN A 183 -10.65 0.13 12.88
C GLN A 183 -12.07 0.59 13.22
N ASP A 184 -12.63 0.17 14.35
CA ASP A 184 -13.95 0.62 14.83
C ASP A 184 -14.01 2.13 15.00
N ARG A 185 -12.95 2.72 15.56
CA ARG A 185 -12.88 4.17 15.74
C ARG A 185 -12.84 4.90 14.39
N ILE A 186 -12.07 4.41 13.42
CA ILE A 186 -12.04 4.98 12.06
C ILE A 186 -13.43 4.91 11.43
N LEU A 187 -14.07 3.75 11.45
CA LEU A 187 -15.38 3.55 10.85
C LEU A 187 -16.47 4.42 11.50
N ALA A 188 -16.39 4.64 12.83
CA ALA A 188 -17.36 5.47 13.57
C ALA A 188 -17.25 6.97 13.26
N ILE A 189 -16.06 7.48 12.91
CA ILE A 189 -15.83 8.92 12.72
C ILE A 189 -15.65 9.32 11.25
N THR A 190 -15.66 8.36 10.32
CA THR A 190 -15.51 8.62 8.88
C THR A 190 -16.77 8.26 8.10
N SER A 191 -17.06 9.01 7.04
CA SER A 191 -18.16 8.68 6.13
C SER A 191 -17.85 7.39 5.36
N GLU A 192 -18.88 6.58 5.09
CA GLU A 192 -18.77 5.36 4.26
C GLU A 192 -18.27 5.64 2.83
N THR A 193 -18.44 6.86 2.34
CA THR A 193 -17.93 7.28 1.02
C THR A 193 -16.46 7.63 1.02
N LEU A 194 -15.85 7.78 2.21
CA LEU A 194 -14.43 8.11 2.31
C LEU A 194 -13.57 6.90 1.90
N PRO A 195 -12.55 7.09 1.05
CA PRO A 195 -11.67 5.99 0.61
C PRO A 195 -11.07 5.17 1.77
N LEU A 196 -10.71 5.83 2.88
CA LEU A 196 -10.20 5.16 4.08
C LEU A 196 -11.24 4.25 4.71
N ASN A 197 -12.50 4.69 4.89
CA ASN A 197 -13.57 3.87 5.45
C ASN A 197 -13.77 2.61 4.62
N ARG A 198 -13.87 2.77 3.30
CA ARG A 198 -13.98 1.66 2.36
C ARG A 198 -12.79 0.70 2.45
N HIS A 199 -11.58 1.23 2.58
CA HIS A 199 -10.37 0.42 2.75
C HIS A 199 -10.44 -0.43 4.03
N ILE A 200 -10.79 0.15 5.17
CA ILE A 200 -10.90 -0.56 6.45
C ILE A 200 -11.97 -1.67 6.38
N ARG A 201 -13.10 -1.41 5.72
CA ARG A 201 -14.14 -2.44 5.53
C ARG A 201 -13.65 -3.62 4.70
N ILE A 202 -12.88 -3.36 3.64
CA ILE A 202 -12.28 -4.42 2.82
C ILE A 202 -11.25 -5.22 3.63
N LEU A 203 -10.39 -4.55 4.42
CA LEU A 203 -9.44 -5.23 5.30
C LEU A 203 -10.16 -6.18 6.27
N ARG A 204 -11.26 -5.76 6.89
CA ARG A 204 -12.06 -6.61 7.77
C ARG A 204 -12.64 -7.84 7.06
N MET A 205 -13.13 -7.66 5.84
CA MET A 205 -13.61 -8.79 5.05
C MET A 205 -12.48 -9.81 4.79
N ILE A 206 -11.24 -9.33 4.60
CA ILE A 206 -10.06 -10.18 4.43
C ILE A 206 -9.69 -10.87 5.75
N GLU A 207 -9.70 -10.14 6.87
CA GLU A 207 -9.43 -10.67 8.22
C GLU A 207 -10.48 -11.73 8.64
N ASP A 208 -11.74 -11.54 8.25
CA ASP A 208 -12.85 -12.47 8.47
C ASP A 208 -12.88 -13.64 7.44
N GLU A 209 -11.90 -13.72 6.54
CA GLU A 209 -11.81 -14.70 5.43
C GLU A 209 -13.01 -14.66 4.45
N ASP A 210 -13.79 -13.56 4.44
CA ASP A 210 -14.88 -13.34 3.47
C ASP A 210 -14.32 -12.81 2.13
N PHE A 211 -13.46 -13.64 1.51
CA PHE A 211 -12.72 -13.25 0.31
C PHE A 211 -13.61 -12.98 -0.90
N GLU A 212 -14.78 -13.62 -1.03
CA GLU A 212 -15.69 -13.34 -2.16
C GLU A 212 -16.27 -11.93 -2.07
N LYS A 213 -16.64 -11.50 -0.86
CA LYS A 213 -17.13 -10.15 -0.64
C LYS A 213 -16.01 -9.12 -0.75
N ALA A 214 -14.84 -9.42 -0.17
CA ALA A 214 -13.64 -8.60 -0.33
C ALA A 214 -13.27 -8.40 -1.79
N TYR A 215 -13.35 -9.46 -2.62
CA TYR A 215 -13.12 -9.40 -4.06
C TYR A 215 -14.03 -8.39 -4.74
N SER A 216 -15.34 -8.51 -4.50
CA SER A 216 -16.33 -7.66 -5.14
C SER A 216 -16.20 -6.18 -4.73
N GLU A 217 -16.01 -5.91 -3.43
CA GLU A 217 -15.88 -4.56 -2.90
C GLU A 217 -14.55 -3.90 -3.32
N ASN A 218 -13.45 -4.66 -3.34
CA ASN A 218 -12.17 -4.11 -3.78
C ASN A 218 -12.15 -3.86 -5.30
N LEU A 219 -12.80 -4.69 -6.10
CA LEU A 219 -12.95 -4.45 -7.53
C LEU A 219 -13.69 -3.14 -7.82
N LEU A 220 -14.84 -2.91 -7.15
CA LEU A 220 -15.56 -1.64 -7.24
C LEU A 220 -14.71 -0.44 -6.77
N PHE A 221 -13.81 -0.65 -5.80
CA PHE A 221 -12.90 0.40 -5.36
C PHE A 221 -11.88 0.72 -6.45
N ILE A 222 -11.24 -0.30 -7.05
CA ILE A 222 -10.28 -0.14 -8.16
C ILE A 222 -10.90 0.63 -9.32
N GLU A 223 -12.15 0.33 -9.70
CA GLU A 223 -12.86 1.01 -10.78
C GLU A 223 -13.06 2.52 -10.55
N SER A 224 -13.03 2.96 -9.28
CA SER A 224 -13.17 4.37 -8.90
C SER A 224 -11.86 5.15 -8.87
N LEU A 225 -10.71 4.48 -9.06
CA LEU A 225 -9.38 5.08 -8.91
C LEU A 225 -8.77 5.46 -10.26
N ASP A 226 -7.93 6.48 -10.24
CA ASP A 226 -7.06 6.82 -11.35
C ASP A 226 -5.96 5.75 -11.48
N LYS A 227 -5.80 5.20 -12.68
CA LYS A 227 -4.85 4.12 -12.97
C LYS A 227 -3.39 4.49 -12.75
N ASP A 228 -3.06 5.77 -12.88
CA ASP A 228 -1.71 6.28 -12.65
C ASP A 228 -1.46 6.62 -11.17
N SER A 229 -2.44 6.37 -10.28
CA SER A 229 -2.32 6.65 -8.86
C SER A 229 -1.66 5.51 -8.09
N ARG A 230 -0.95 5.86 -7.00
CA ARG A 230 -0.44 4.88 -6.05
C ARG A 230 -1.54 4.01 -5.44
N ASP A 231 -2.72 4.61 -5.18
CA ASP A 231 -3.85 3.89 -4.60
C ASP A 231 -4.35 2.79 -5.51
N TYR A 232 -4.36 3.03 -6.84
CA TYR A 232 -4.67 2.00 -7.83
C TYR A 232 -3.68 0.83 -7.73
N ALA A 233 -2.37 1.09 -7.73
CA ALA A 233 -1.35 0.05 -7.60
C ALA A 233 -1.51 -0.76 -6.30
N VAL A 234 -1.78 -0.10 -5.17
CA VAL A 234 -2.02 -0.78 -3.88
C VAL A 234 -3.28 -1.64 -3.93
N LYS A 235 -4.37 -1.15 -4.52
CA LYS A 235 -5.64 -1.90 -4.57
C LYS A 235 -5.59 -3.07 -5.54
N THR A 236 -4.88 -2.95 -6.66
CA THR A 236 -4.64 -4.06 -7.58
C THR A 236 -3.74 -5.13 -6.97
N TYR A 237 -2.73 -4.76 -6.17
CA TYR A 237 -1.97 -5.70 -5.36
C TYR A 237 -2.87 -6.50 -4.40
N TRP A 238 -3.73 -5.83 -3.62
CA TRP A 238 -4.69 -6.49 -2.74
C TRP A 238 -5.67 -7.39 -3.50
N GLN A 239 -6.08 -7.00 -4.71
CA GLN A 239 -6.94 -7.84 -5.54
C GLN A 239 -6.24 -9.15 -5.92
N GLY A 240 -4.95 -9.10 -6.25
CA GLY A 240 -4.13 -10.29 -6.49
C GLY A 240 -4.05 -11.19 -5.26
N PHE A 241 -3.85 -10.63 -4.06
CA PHE A 241 -3.86 -11.35 -2.80
C PHE A 241 -5.22 -12.04 -2.52
N ILE A 242 -6.33 -11.33 -2.72
CA ILE A 242 -7.68 -11.90 -2.58
C ILE A 242 -7.89 -13.04 -3.58
N CYS A 243 -7.49 -12.86 -4.85
CA CYS A 243 -7.55 -13.91 -5.86
C CYS A 243 -6.72 -15.15 -5.48
N GLN A 244 -5.58 -14.97 -4.82
CA GLN A 244 -4.76 -16.06 -4.32
C GLN A 244 -5.52 -16.90 -3.28
N ASN A 245 -6.18 -16.26 -2.32
CA ASN A 245 -6.96 -16.95 -1.29
C ASN A 245 -8.22 -17.63 -1.87
N LEU A 246 -8.79 -17.07 -2.93
CA LEU A 246 -9.91 -17.69 -3.68
C LEU A 246 -9.48 -18.79 -4.65
N GLY A 247 -8.17 -19.03 -4.82
CA GLY A 247 -7.66 -20.01 -5.79
C GLY A 247 -7.85 -19.62 -7.27
N ARG A 248 -8.11 -18.34 -7.56
CA ARG A 248 -8.34 -17.81 -8.93
C ARG A 248 -7.02 -17.57 -9.66
N ARG A 249 -6.27 -18.65 -9.92
CA ARG A 249 -4.89 -18.62 -10.44
C ARG A 249 -4.68 -17.74 -11.67
N GLY A 250 -5.63 -17.74 -12.62
CA GLY A 250 -5.53 -16.93 -13.84
C GLY A 250 -5.59 -15.42 -13.59
N GLU A 251 -6.17 -14.98 -12.47
CA GLU A 251 -6.33 -13.58 -12.12
C GLU A 251 -5.18 -13.04 -11.26
N ILE A 252 -4.51 -13.91 -10.51
CA ILE A 252 -3.43 -13.51 -9.57
C ILE A 252 -2.34 -12.75 -10.31
N VAL A 253 -1.77 -13.35 -11.35
CA VAL A 253 -0.66 -12.75 -12.11
C VAL A 253 -1.10 -11.48 -12.80
N LYS A 254 -2.32 -11.46 -13.39
CA LYS A 254 -2.89 -10.26 -13.99
C LYS A 254 -2.90 -9.09 -13.01
N TRP A 255 -3.46 -9.27 -11.80
CA TRP A 255 -3.60 -8.18 -10.82
C TRP A 255 -2.26 -7.72 -10.25
N TRP A 256 -1.32 -8.64 -10.01
CA TRP A 256 0.01 -8.25 -9.55
C TRP A 256 0.84 -7.57 -10.65
N THR A 257 0.67 -7.95 -11.91
CA THR A 257 1.30 -7.22 -13.02
C THR A 257 0.68 -5.83 -13.20
N GLU A 258 -0.63 -5.69 -12.97
CA GLU A 258 -1.32 -4.40 -13.04
C GLU A 258 -0.89 -3.45 -11.90
N SER A 259 -0.40 -3.99 -10.77
CA SER A 259 0.11 -3.21 -9.63
C SER A 259 1.56 -2.73 -9.80
N ALA A 260 2.31 -3.33 -10.72
CA ALA A 260 3.72 -3.04 -10.97
C ALA A 260 3.89 -1.84 -11.91
#